data_a77df7d237b2d3590f76dc3c84f06d60
#
_entry.id   a77df7d237b2d3590f76dc3c84f06d60
#
_cell.length_a   1.000
_cell.length_b   1.000
_cell.length_c   1.000
_cell.angle_alpha   90.00
_cell.angle_beta   90.00
_cell.angle_gamma   90.00
#
_symmetry.space_group_name_H-M   'P 1'
#
loop_
_entity.id
_entity.type
_entity.pdbx_description
1 polymer ?
#
loop_
_entity_poly.entity_id
_entity_poly.type
_entity_poly.pdbx_seq_one_letter_code
_entity_poly.pdbx_strand_id
1 'polypeptide(L)' 'MALSKQTLEHLLEAESHMRAAIKFAAVNEKPMVVKQLSQLLLDMEQCKKFDEIMDLLENREEGSNGKFGPFFTDD' A
#
# COMPACT_ATOMS: atom_id res chain seq x y z
N MET A 1 4.22 -11.21 -9.59
CA MET A 1 3.38 -10.47 -9.68
C MET A 1 2.66 -10.24 -8.53
N ALA A 2 2.35 -9.40 -8.24
CA ALA A 2 1.82 -9.12 -7.10
C ALA A 2 0.36 -9.09 -7.15
N LEU A 3 -0.31 -8.00 -7.04
CA LEU A 3 -1.73 -8.01 -6.99
C LEU A 3 -2.33 -8.10 -8.38
N SER A 4 -3.44 -8.76 -8.50
CA SER A 4 -4.09 -8.84 -9.78
C SER A 4 -4.76 -7.49 -10.01
N LYS A 5 -5.15 -7.25 -11.22
CA LYS A 5 -5.77 -6.01 -11.56
C LYS A 5 -7.06 -5.82 -10.81
N GLN A 6 -7.86 -6.86 -10.68
CA GLN A 6 -9.08 -6.76 -9.95
C GLN A 6 -8.85 -6.44 -8.50
N THR A 7 -7.89 -7.06 -7.87
CA THR A 7 -7.59 -6.80 -6.47
C THR A 7 -7.15 -5.37 -6.31
N LEU A 8 -6.31 -4.89 -7.21
CA LEU A 8 -5.83 -3.53 -7.10
C LEU A 8 -6.95 -2.53 -7.29
N GLU A 9 -7.85 -2.77 -8.22
CA GLU A 9 -8.95 -1.87 -8.43
C GLU A 9 -9.83 -1.76 -7.21
N HIS A 10 -10.12 -2.90 -6.59
CA HIS A 10 -10.96 -2.87 -5.40
C HIS A 10 -10.23 -2.20 -4.23
N LEU A 11 -8.93 -2.38 -4.17
CA LEU A 11 -8.17 -1.75 -3.10
C LEU A 11 -8.19 -0.24 -3.27
N LEU A 12 -8.10 0.25 -4.50
CA LEU A 12 -8.13 1.68 -4.74
C LEU A 12 -9.50 2.26 -4.37
N GLU A 13 -10.56 1.53 -4.64
CA GLU A 13 -11.86 1.98 -4.26
C GLU A 13 -12.01 1.98 -2.77
N ALA A 14 -11.46 0.96 -2.12
CA ALA A 14 -11.53 0.88 -0.67
C ALA A 14 -10.79 2.05 -0.03
N GLU A 15 -9.67 2.44 -0.61
CA GLU A 15 -8.93 3.58 -0.09
C GLU A 15 -9.75 4.85 -0.23
N SER A 16 -10.46 4.99 -1.32
CA SER A 16 -11.26 6.17 -1.54
C SER A 16 -12.36 6.24 -0.49
N HIS A 17 -13.00 5.11 -0.23
CA HIS A 17 -14.04 5.08 0.78
C HIS A 17 -13.47 5.30 2.18
N MET A 18 -12.27 4.80 2.41
CA MET A 18 -11.64 4.99 3.72
C MET A 18 -11.32 6.46 3.95
N ARG A 19 -10.89 7.17 2.91
CA ARG A 19 -10.60 8.59 3.04
C ARG A 19 -11.88 9.36 3.35
N ALA A 20 -12.99 8.95 2.74
CA ALA A 20 -14.26 9.58 3.01
C ALA A 20 -14.68 9.32 4.45
N ALA A 21 -14.45 8.10 4.93
CA ALA A 21 -14.81 7.76 6.29
C ALA A 21 -14.01 8.60 7.28
N ILE A 22 -12.75 8.82 7.00
CA ILE A 22 -11.90 9.61 7.89
C ILE A 22 -12.40 11.04 7.93
N LYS A 23 -12.84 11.56 6.79
CA LYS A 23 -13.29 12.90 6.73
C LYS A 23 -14.54 13.07 7.58
N PHE A 24 -15.48 12.15 7.49
CA PHE A 24 -16.66 12.25 8.30
C PHE A 24 -16.36 11.96 9.76
N ALA A 25 -15.43 11.08 10.04
CA ALA A 25 -15.08 10.78 11.41
C ALA A 25 -14.43 11.99 12.09
N ALA A 26 -13.70 12.77 11.32
CA ALA A 26 -13.03 13.93 11.88
C ALA A 26 -14.05 14.94 12.42
N VAL A 27 -15.22 14.93 11.86
CA VAL A 27 -16.25 15.85 12.31
C VAL A 27 -17.15 15.22 13.34
N ASN A 28 -17.45 13.98 13.21
CA ASN A 28 -18.45 13.34 14.04
C ASN A 28 -17.97 12.42 15.14
N GLU A 29 -16.74 11.98 15.07
CA GLU A 29 -16.30 10.98 16.02
C GLU A 29 -15.15 11.45 16.87
N LYS A 30 -14.73 10.64 17.82
CA LYS A 30 -13.63 11.00 18.67
C LYS A 30 -12.32 10.84 17.95
N PRO A 31 -11.32 11.60 18.37
CA PRO A 31 -10.01 11.54 17.70
C PRO A 31 -9.44 10.14 17.59
N MET A 32 -9.75 9.28 18.54
CA MET A 32 -9.23 7.95 18.50
C MET A 32 -9.73 7.19 17.29
N VAL A 33 -10.96 7.46 16.86
CA VAL A 33 -11.52 6.79 15.70
C VAL A 33 -10.77 7.27 14.45
N VAL A 34 -10.48 8.56 14.38
CA VAL A 34 -9.76 9.10 13.24
C VAL A 34 -8.39 8.47 13.18
N LYS A 35 -7.74 8.33 14.31
CA LYS A 35 -6.41 7.77 14.36
C LYS A 35 -6.43 6.33 13.89
N GLN A 36 -7.41 5.56 14.34
CA GLN A 36 -7.50 4.17 13.98
C GLN A 36 -7.77 4.02 12.48
N LEU A 37 -8.66 4.82 11.93
CA LEU A 37 -8.96 4.74 10.51
C LEU A 37 -7.76 5.17 9.67
N SER A 38 -7.03 6.17 10.15
CA SER A 38 -5.86 6.62 9.42
C SER A 38 -4.79 5.53 9.38
N GLN A 39 -4.67 4.77 10.45
CA GLN A 39 -3.72 3.69 10.48
C GLN A 39 -4.12 2.60 9.48
N LEU A 40 -5.41 2.33 9.37
CA LEU A 40 -5.87 1.33 8.43
C LEU A 40 -5.61 1.81 7.00
N LEU A 41 -5.79 3.08 6.74
CA LEU A 41 -5.53 3.60 5.41
C LEU A 41 -4.05 3.46 5.08
N LEU A 42 -3.20 3.74 6.05
CA LEU A 42 -1.77 3.62 5.84
C LEU A 42 -1.42 2.18 5.52
N ASP A 43 -2.04 1.23 6.21
CA ASP A 43 -1.78 -0.17 5.97
C ASP A 43 -2.20 -0.56 4.55
N MET A 44 -3.30 0.01 4.07
CA MET A 44 -3.75 -0.28 2.73
C MET A 44 -2.76 0.28 1.72
N GLU A 45 -2.22 1.46 1.98
CA GLU A 45 -1.27 2.06 1.08
C GLU A 45 0.03 1.26 1.07
N GLN A 46 0.40 0.70 2.20
CA GLN A 46 1.59 -0.11 2.26
C GLN A 46 1.43 -1.40 1.47
N CYS A 47 0.21 -1.91 1.39
CA CYS A 47 -0.03 -3.07 0.60
C CYS A 47 0.29 -2.80 -0.86
N LYS A 48 -0.06 -1.63 -1.36
CA LYS A 48 0.22 -1.29 -2.73
C LYS A 48 1.71 -1.07 -2.93
N LYS A 49 2.35 -0.49 -1.95
CA LYS A 49 3.75 -0.23 -2.07
C LYS A 49 4.52 -1.55 -2.11
N PHE A 50 4.09 -2.50 -1.32
CA PHE A 50 4.73 -3.78 -1.29
C PHE A 50 4.53 -4.46 -2.64
N ASP A 51 3.37 -4.29 -3.25
CA ASP A 51 3.09 -4.83 -4.54
C ASP A 51 4.05 -4.25 -5.57
N GLU A 52 4.30 -2.97 -5.55
CA GLU A 52 5.19 -2.33 -6.47
C GLU A 52 6.61 -2.83 -6.29
N ILE A 53 7.02 -3.01 -5.06
CA ILE A 53 8.35 -3.50 -4.79
C ILE A 53 8.51 -4.91 -5.29
N MET A 54 7.51 -5.75 -5.09
CA MET A 54 7.59 -7.12 -5.57
C MET A 54 7.66 -7.17 -7.09
N ASP A 55 6.93 -6.29 -7.76
CA ASP A 55 6.98 -6.24 -9.17
C ASP A 55 8.36 -5.85 -9.65
N LEU A 56 8.99 -4.90 -9.00
CA LEU A 56 10.31 -4.50 -9.39
C LEU A 56 11.29 -5.64 -9.19
N LEU A 57 11.18 -6.37 -8.13
CA LEU A 57 12.07 -7.46 -7.87
C LEU A 57 11.90 -8.55 -8.91
N GLU A 58 10.69 -8.85 -9.27
CA GLU A 58 10.45 -9.86 -10.24
C GLU A 58 10.98 -9.45 -11.59
N ASN A 59 10.77 -8.23 -11.97
CA ASN A 59 11.28 -7.80 -13.22
C ASN A 59 12.75 -7.77 -13.25
N ARG A 60 13.42 -7.39 -12.17
CA ARG A 60 14.79 -7.33 -12.20
C ARG A 60 15.40 -8.62 -12.19
N GLU A 61 14.82 -9.56 -11.65
CA GLU A 61 15.40 -10.77 -11.56
C GLU A 61 15.77 -11.27 -12.82
N GLU A 62 15.10 -11.03 -13.82
CA GLU A 62 15.50 -11.49 -14.93
C GLU A 62 16.66 -10.91 -15.40
N GLY A 63 16.90 -9.86 -15.37
CA GLY A 63 18.01 -9.38 -15.89
C GLY A 63 18.99 -9.01 -15.08
N SER A 64 18.78 -8.50 -14.08
CA SER A 64 19.76 -7.93 -13.41
C SER A 64 20.46 -8.49 -12.55
N ASN A 65 20.47 -9.18 -12.33
CA ASN A 65 21.30 -9.68 -11.46
C ASN A 65 21.33 -9.14 -10.22
N GLY A 66 20.57 -8.84 -9.78
CA GLY A 66 20.63 -8.62 -8.49
C GLY A 66 21.11 -7.58 -7.90
N LYS A 67 21.04 -6.69 -8.34
CA LYS A 67 21.57 -5.73 -7.79
C LYS A 67 20.68 -4.92 -7.14
N PHE A 68 19.74 -5.12 -6.48
CA PHE A 68 19.02 -4.25 -5.88
C PHE A 68 19.55 -4.01 -4.69
N GLY A 69 20.62 -4.11 -4.53
CA GLY A 69 21.23 -3.85 -3.43
C GLY A 69 20.80 -2.88 -2.47
N PRO A 70 20.46 -1.82 -2.78
CA PRO A 70 20.17 -0.85 -1.78
C PRO A 70 19.22 -1.36 -0.77
N PHE A 71 18.41 -2.13 -1.12
CA PHE A 71 17.55 -2.61 -0.22
C PHE A 71 18.08 -3.68 0.53
N PHE A 72 18.61 -4.52 -0.02
CA PHE A 72 19.09 -5.60 0.65
C PHE A 72 20.45 -5.53 0.84
N THR A 73 21.06 -5.27 0.53
CA THR A 73 22.26 -5.34 0.65
C THR A 73 23.09 -5.47 0.71
N ASP A 74 23.36 -5.70 0.48
CA ASP A 74 24.09 -5.84 0.48
C ASP A 74 24.90 -5.89 0.00
N ASP A 75 24.96 -6.02 -0.31
CA ASP A 75 25.61 -6.03 -0.84
C ASP A 75 25.96 -5.98 -1.18
#